data_eab1c332e536800ea9a6f0c80e29e1ae
#
_entry.id   eab1c332e536800ea9a6f0c80e29e1ae
#
_cell.length_a   1.000
_cell.length_b   1.000
_cell.length_c   1.000
_cell.angle_alpha   90.00
_cell.angle_beta   90.00
_cell.angle_gamma   90.00
#
_symmetry.space_group_name_H-M   'P 1'
#
loop_
_entity.id
_entity.type
_entity.pdbx_description
1 polymer ?
#
loop_
_entity_poly.entity_id
_entity_poly.type
_entity_poly.pdbx_seq_one_letter_code
_entity_poly.pdbx_strand_id
1 'polypeptide(L)'
;MSNIGSYEERLKDFSWEIAEKELEYKPGGVINIGWYCTDRICLKGWGDKPALLWEGLGGVEKRFTYNDIRRASNTIGAFLRGLGIRDGDRVCLLLDKVPELYFGVLGILKIGAIGQPLFSAFGDESLFVRLENAQTKAIITQKKHVSKVRKILDKIPHLEHIIIVDYDGRTPLQKNEVAFSLAKSEPVEHLEIHPTTAESPSLVHYTSGTTGLPKGVKHVHYSLISQYLTSKWVLDIGDDDIYWCTADPGWVTGTSYGIIGPWSLGVTQCVLDSGFSAEAWYKFIEKHKITNWYSAPTAIRSLMKAGEDVIKKYDLSSLRLLASVGEPLNSEAVIWSERVFGKAFLDTYFQTETGSIMITNFPGLKIKPGSMGKSFPGITGVILDPKAFQPFTETGKIGLIAIKPGWPAMMRTYWRNEETFQKKFKNGWYLTGDRASLDKEGYFWFVGRDDDIINTGGHLVSPFEVESALIEHPAVAESAVVSKPDPINMEVVKAFVSLKAGFTASADLDLEIMNFIRKKLSPLAMPQEIEFVVGLPKTRSGKIMRRILKAKEWGEEIGDTSTLEDD
;
A
#
# COMPACT_ATOMS: atom_id res chain seq x y z
N MET A 1 -14.59 21.81 8.36
CA MET A 1 -14.23 21.94 6.93
C MET A 1 -13.08 20.99 6.67
N SER A 2 -12.95 20.41 5.45
CA SER A 2 -11.81 19.56 5.11
C SER A 2 -10.53 20.37 4.94
N ASN A 3 -9.37 19.75 5.18
CA ASN A 3 -8.07 20.41 5.06
C ASN A 3 -7.73 20.90 3.63
N ILE A 4 -8.32 20.26 2.61
CA ILE A 4 -8.16 20.71 1.23
C ILE A 4 -8.94 22.02 0.96
N GLY A 5 -10.05 22.27 1.67
CA GLY A 5 -10.98 23.37 1.37
C GLY A 5 -11.73 23.13 0.07
N SER A 6 -11.67 24.07 -0.88
CA SER A 6 -12.26 23.93 -2.22
C SER A 6 -11.28 23.24 -3.17
N TYR A 7 -11.68 22.09 -3.71
CA TYR A 7 -10.87 21.35 -4.69
C TYR A 7 -10.61 22.20 -5.95
N GLU A 8 -11.62 22.92 -6.43
CA GLU A 8 -11.54 23.75 -7.64
C GLU A 8 -10.56 24.93 -7.48
N GLU A 9 -10.51 25.53 -6.29
CA GLU A 9 -9.54 26.59 -5.98
C GLU A 9 -8.12 26.00 -5.91
N ARG A 10 -7.95 24.88 -5.20
CA ARG A 10 -6.64 24.21 -5.12
C ARG A 10 -6.12 23.75 -6.47
N LEU A 11 -7.00 23.32 -7.37
CA LEU A 11 -6.60 22.92 -8.71
C LEU A 11 -6.02 24.08 -9.54
N LYS A 12 -6.53 25.31 -9.32
CA LYS A 12 -6.08 26.52 -10.04
C LYS A 12 -4.74 27.05 -9.53
N ASP A 13 -4.58 27.08 -8.21
CA ASP A 13 -3.47 27.76 -7.54
C ASP A 13 -2.47 26.79 -6.92
N PHE A 14 -2.41 25.56 -7.42
CA PHE A 14 -1.56 24.52 -6.86
C PHE A 14 -0.07 24.75 -7.15
N SER A 15 0.73 24.62 -6.09
CA SER A 15 2.18 24.43 -6.17
C SER A 15 2.64 23.52 -5.04
N TRP A 16 3.62 22.67 -5.28
CA TRP A 16 4.26 21.86 -4.23
C TRP A 16 4.95 22.71 -3.16
N GLU A 17 5.24 24.00 -3.46
CA GLU A 17 5.73 24.97 -2.49
C GLU A 17 4.81 25.16 -1.28
N ILE A 18 3.51 24.80 -1.40
CA ILE A 18 2.58 24.81 -0.26
C ILE A 18 3.10 23.89 0.84
N ALA A 19 3.46 22.64 0.48
CA ALA A 19 4.01 21.69 1.42
C ALA A 19 5.42 22.08 1.88
N GLU A 20 6.26 22.60 0.98
CA GLU A 20 7.61 23.06 1.31
C GLU A 20 7.58 24.16 2.37
N LYS A 21 6.69 25.14 2.21
CA LYS A 21 6.49 26.25 3.17
C LYS A 21 5.98 25.74 4.52
N GLU A 22 4.99 24.85 4.52
CA GLU A 22 4.44 24.27 5.77
C GLU A 22 5.47 23.39 6.50
N LEU A 23 6.33 22.71 5.77
CA LEU A 23 7.45 21.92 6.29
C LEU A 23 8.68 22.80 6.64
N GLU A 24 8.68 24.08 6.27
CA GLU A 24 9.83 24.98 6.41
C GLU A 24 11.06 24.51 5.61
N TYR A 25 10.82 23.73 4.55
CA TYR A 25 11.87 23.27 3.65
C TYR A 25 12.20 24.36 2.62
N LYS A 26 13.48 24.60 2.42
CA LYS A 26 13.97 25.48 1.36
C LYS A 26 14.58 24.65 0.24
N PRO A 27 14.13 24.80 -1.01
CA PRO A 27 14.71 24.10 -2.15
C PRO A 27 16.25 24.21 -2.18
N GLY A 28 16.92 23.08 -2.39
CA GLY A 28 18.38 22.99 -2.31
C GLY A 28 18.95 22.83 -0.90
N GLY A 29 18.13 22.94 0.13
CA GLY A 29 18.52 22.70 1.53
C GLY A 29 18.50 21.21 1.92
N VAL A 30 18.76 20.97 3.20
CA VAL A 30 18.70 19.62 3.79
C VAL A 30 17.23 19.21 3.96
N ILE A 31 16.91 17.99 3.52
CA ILE A 31 15.64 17.32 3.74
C ILE A 31 15.89 15.89 4.18
N ASN A 32 15.60 15.58 5.45
CA ASN A 32 15.77 14.24 6.03
C ASN A 32 14.44 13.77 6.61
N ILE A 33 13.82 12.75 5.98
CA ILE A 33 12.50 12.25 6.37
C ILE A 33 12.48 11.88 7.86
N GLY A 34 13.53 11.18 8.38
CA GLY A 34 13.59 10.77 9.78
C GLY A 34 13.52 11.96 10.75
N TRP A 35 14.20 13.06 10.42
CA TRP A 35 14.16 14.29 11.19
C TRP A 35 12.80 14.98 11.11
N TYR A 36 12.21 15.07 9.91
CA TYR A 36 10.91 15.71 9.73
C TYR A 36 9.77 15.00 10.46
N CYS A 37 9.85 13.68 10.60
CA CYS A 37 8.83 12.88 11.28
C CYS A 37 9.03 12.80 12.81
N THR A 38 10.15 13.28 13.36
CA THR A 38 10.47 13.17 14.79
C THR A 38 10.97 14.48 15.39
N ASP A 39 12.23 14.85 15.10
CA ASP A 39 12.89 16.01 15.73
C ASP A 39 12.12 17.31 15.47
N ARG A 40 11.69 17.54 14.22
CA ARG A 40 10.89 18.72 13.86
C ARG A 40 9.59 18.80 14.68
N ILE A 41 8.94 17.67 14.92
CA ILE A 41 7.69 17.64 15.70
C ILE A 41 7.96 17.99 17.16
N CYS A 42 9.06 17.46 17.73
CA CYS A 42 9.50 17.82 19.07
C CYS A 42 9.85 19.32 19.18
N LEU A 43 10.53 19.89 18.17
CA LEU A 43 10.88 21.31 18.12
C LEU A 43 9.64 22.24 18.04
N LYS A 44 8.53 21.76 17.51
CA LYS A 44 7.22 22.45 17.54
C LYS A 44 6.54 22.46 18.91
N GLY A 45 7.16 21.86 19.92
CA GLY A 45 6.60 21.73 21.26
C GLY A 45 5.67 20.52 21.47
N TRP A 46 5.61 19.59 20.51
CA TRP A 46 4.75 18.40 20.57
C TRP A 46 5.49 17.13 21.02
N GLY A 47 6.63 17.28 21.68
CA GLY A 47 7.44 16.15 22.13
C GLY A 47 6.69 15.17 23.03
N ASP A 48 5.82 15.66 23.89
CA ASP A 48 5.05 14.83 24.83
C ASP A 48 3.70 14.33 24.27
N LYS A 49 3.33 14.77 23.07
CA LYS A 49 2.14 14.28 22.38
C LYS A 49 2.30 12.79 22.04
N PRO A 50 1.24 11.96 22.22
CA PRO A 50 1.27 10.58 21.76
C PRO A 50 1.56 10.51 20.26
N ALA A 51 2.56 9.71 19.90
CA ALA A 51 2.93 9.48 18.51
C ALA A 51 2.49 8.09 18.03
N LEU A 52 2.57 7.08 18.91
CA LEU A 52 2.21 5.70 18.60
C LEU A 52 1.46 5.05 19.76
N LEU A 53 0.27 4.53 19.46
CA LEU A 53 -0.51 3.62 20.30
C LEU A 53 -0.42 2.23 19.64
N TRP A 54 0.30 1.31 20.27
CA TRP A 54 0.58 -0.01 19.72
C TRP A 54 -0.04 -1.11 20.57
N GLU A 55 -0.73 -2.04 19.91
CA GLU A 55 -1.19 -3.29 20.52
C GLU A 55 -0.60 -4.50 19.79
N GLY A 56 0.02 -5.38 20.55
CA GLY A 56 0.61 -6.63 20.08
C GLY A 56 -0.19 -7.86 20.44
N LEU A 57 0.30 -8.99 19.97
CA LEU A 57 -0.26 -10.30 20.28
C LEU A 57 -0.37 -10.50 21.81
N GLY A 58 -1.44 -11.14 22.26
CA GLY A 58 -1.69 -11.41 23.67
C GLY A 58 -2.13 -10.18 24.49
N GLY A 59 -2.51 -9.08 23.81
CA GLY A 59 -3.06 -7.89 24.47
C GLY A 59 -1.97 -7.00 25.11
N VAL A 60 -0.73 -7.13 24.70
CA VAL A 60 0.36 -6.24 25.16
C VAL A 60 0.17 -4.87 24.50
N GLU A 61 0.15 -3.82 25.35
CA GLU A 61 -0.02 -2.45 24.91
C GLU A 61 1.21 -1.62 25.17
N LYS A 62 1.56 -0.75 24.25
CA LYS A 62 2.63 0.24 24.41
C LYS A 62 2.17 1.59 23.87
N ARG A 63 2.60 2.64 24.55
CA ARG A 63 2.36 4.03 24.16
C ARG A 63 3.69 4.75 24.09
N PHE A 64 3.92 5.47 22.99
CA PHE A 64 5.11 6.25 22.76
C PHE A 64 4.76 7.69 22.42
N THR A 65 5.46 8.64 22.98
CA THR A 65 5.40 10.06 22.64
C THR A 65 6.32 10.37 21.46
N TYR A 66 6.25 11.58 20.89
CA TYR A 66 7.21 12.02 19.88
C TYR A 66 8.65 12.08 20.42
N ASN A 67 8.85 12.43 21.70
CA ASN A 67 10.15 12.32 22.35
C ASN A 67 10.65 10.87 22.38
N ASP A 68 9.76 9.91 22.64
CA ASP A 68 10.15 8.50 22.67
C ASP A 68 10.53 7.98 21.29
N ILE A 69 9.76 8.28 20.23
CA ILE A 69 10.11 7.83 18.87
C ILE A 69 11.36 8.54 18.35
N ARG A 70 11.58 9.80 18.75
CA ARG A 70 12.82 10.53 18.43
C ARG A 70 14.03 9.83 19.06
N ARG A 71 14.01 9.55 20.37
CA ARG A 71 15.08 8.84 21.08
C ARG A 71 15.28 7.43 20.53
N ALA A 72 14.21 6.68 20.32
CA ALA A 72 14.28 5.32 19.78
C ALA A 72 14.93 5.28 18.39
N SER A 73 14.51 6.17 17.48
CA SER A 73 15.11 6.26 16.14
C SER A 73 16.57 6.75 16.19
N ASN A 74 16.92 7.67 17.11
CA ASN A 74 18.29 8.09 17.34
C ASN A 74 19.15 6.93 17.82
N THR A 75 18.65 6.14 18.79
CA THR A 75 19.35 4.97 19.34
C THR A 75 19.63 3.93 18.27
N ILE A 76 18.64 3.63 17.42
CA ILE A 76 18.82 2.69 16.29
C ILE A 76 19.83 3.27 15.28
N GLY A 77 19.73 4.55 14.93
CA GLY A 77 20.67 5.20 14.01
C GLY A 77 22.10 5.20 14.52
N ALA A 78 22.30 5.52 15.81
CA ALA A 78 23.61 5.49 16.44
C ALA A 78 24.20 4.06 16.47
N PHE A 79 23.37 3.06 16.81
CA PHE A 79 23.76 1.66 16.79
C PHE A 79 24.21 1.20 15.40
N LEU A 80 23.45 1.53 14.37
CA LEU A 80 23.79 1.22 12.97
C LEU A 80 25.11 1.88 12.55
N ARG A 81 25.33 3.15 12.91
CA ARG A 81 26.62 3.83 12.68
C ARG A 81 27.77 3.14 13.39
N GLY A 82 27.54 2.65 14.62
CA GLY A 82 28.52 1.88 15.38
C GLY A 82 28.92 0.57 14.70
N LEU A 83 28.01 -0.05 13.95
CA LEU A 83 28.25 -1.22 13.11
C LEU A 83 28.89 -0.88 11.74
N GLY A 84 29.20 0.38 11.46
CA GLY A 84 29.81 0.77 10.19
C GLY A 84 28.82 1.00 9.05
N ILE A 85 27.51 1.13 9.32
CA ILE A 85 26.52 1.54 8.33
C ILE A 85 26.67 3.03 8.04
N ARG A 86 26.68 3.42 6.78
CA ARG A 86 26.90 4.79 6.29
C ARG A 86 25.76 5.20 5.35
N ASP A 87 25.80 6.47 4.93
CA ASP A 87 24.92 6.98 3.88
C ASP A 87 24.98 6.12 2.61
N GLY A 88 23.85 5.90 2.00
CA GLY A 88 23.71 5.05 0.81
C GLY A 88 23.77 3.54 1.06
N ASP A 89 24.15 3.05 2.25
CA ASP A 89 24.06 1.63 2.59
C ASP A 89 22.58 1.18 2.70
N ARG A 90 22.26 -0.03 2.23
CA ARG A 90 20.90 -0.58 2.32
C ARG A 90 20.74 -1.39 3.58
N VAL A 91 19.73 -1.04 4.38
CA VAL A 91 19.36 -1.74 5.60
C VAL A 91 17.94 -2.30 5.44
N CYS A 92 17.85 -3.63 5.46
CA CYS A 92 16.57 -4.33 5.42
C CYS A 92 15.90 -4.33 6.79
N LEU A 93 14.57 -4.17 6.78
CA LEU A 93 13.70 -4.36 7.93
C LEU A 93 12.80 -5.57 7.64
N LEU A 94 13.09 -6.70 8.29
CA LEU A 94 12.35 -7.95 8.22
C LEU A 94 11.70 -8.23 9.58
N LEU A 95 10.68 -7.47 9.90
CA LEU A 95 10.01 -7.42 11.19
C LEU A 95 8.50 -7.53 11.01
N ASP A 96 7.81 -8.12 11.99
CA ASP A 96 6.37 -7.94 12.11
C ASP A 96 6.06 -6.48 12.48
N LYS A 97 4.79 -6.13 12.68
CA LYS A 97 4.39 -4.75 13.01
C LYS A 97 4.78 -4.33 14.45
N VAL A 98 5.99 -4.70 14.88
CA VAL A 98 6.53 -4.29 16.18
C VAL A 98 7.06 -2.86 16.14
N PRO A 99 7.14 -2.14 17.29
CA PRO A 99 7.60 -0.75 17.33
C PRO A 99 8.96 -0.52 16.66
N GLU A 100 9.86 -1.49 16.78
CA GLU A 100 11.20 -1.46 16.20
C GLU A 100 11.21 -1.35 14.67
N LEU A 101 10.15 -1.84 13.98
CA LEU A 101 9.98 -1.65 12.54
C LEU A 101 9.82 -0.17 12.19
N TYR A 102 8.91 0.50 12.87
CA TYR A 102 8.57 1.92 12.63
C TYR A 102 9.73 2.84 12.98
N PHE A 103 10.34 2.62 14.15
CA PHE A 103 11.49 3.42 14.61
C PHE A 103 12.74 3.12 13.80
N GLY A 104 12.90 1.87 13.34
CA GLY A 104 13.98 1.43 12.47
C GLY A 104 13.99 2.17 11.14
N VAL A 105 12.84 2.32 10.49
CA VAL A 105 12.72 3.13 9.26
C VAL A 105 13.26 4.54 9.50
N LEU A 106 12.81 5.20 10.57
CA LEU A 106 13.25 6.58 10.86
C LEU A 106 14.74 6.67 11.22
N GLY A 107 15.26 5.71 12.00
CA GLY A 107 16.66 5.67 12.39
C GLY A 107 17.61 5.47 11.20
N ILE A 108 17.23 4.59 10.25
CA ILE A 108 17.95 4.37 9.00
C ILE A 108 18.01 5.66 8.18
N LEU A 109 16.86 6.33 8.02
CA LEU A 109 16.76 7.57 7.24
C LEU A 109 17.54 8.74 7.88
N LYS A 110 17.57 8.82 9.22
CA LYS A 110 18.34 9.86 9.95
C LYS A 110 19.83 9.83 9.62
N ILE A 111 20.40 8.64 9.43
CA ILE A 111 21.83 8.48 9.13
C ILE A 111 22.16 8.50 7.64
N GLY A 112 21.18 8.77 6.76
CA GLY A 112 21.34 8.79 5.31
C GLY A 112 21.39 7.41 4.65
N ALA A 113 21.22 6.33 5.41
CA ALA A 113 21.11 4.99 4.86
C ALA A 113 19.76 4.78 4.18
N ILE A 114 19.68 3.77 3.31
CA ILE A 114 18.50 3.47 2.50
C ILE A 114 17.71 2.35 3.18
N GLY A 115 16.48 2.62 3.55
CA GLY A 115 15.58 1.62 4.11
C GLY A 115 15.06 0.65 3.04
N GLN A 116 15.09 -0.64 3.35
CA GLN A 116 14.52 -1.71 2.54
C GLN A 116 13.50 -2.48 3.39
N PRO A 117 12.30 -1.96 3.63
CA PRO A 117 11.29 -2.70 4.35
C PRO A 117 10.82 -3.87 3.50
N LEU A 118 10.83 -5.07 4.07
CA LEU A 118 10.34 -6.28 3.45
C LEU A 118 9.27 -6.92 4.33
N PHE A 119 8.29 -7.50 3.66
CA PHE A 119 7.22 -8.22 4.34
C PHE A 119 7.79 -9.43 5.10
N SER A 120 7.56 -9.49 6.42
CA SER A 120 8.18 -10.50 7.30
C SER A 120 7.83 -11.93 6.94
N ALA A 121 6.72 -12.12 6.25
CA ALA A 121 6.25 -13.42 5.82
C ALA A 121 6.91 -13.93 4.52
N PHE A 122 7.76 -13.17 3.82
CA PHE A 122 8.48 -13.71 2.67
C PHE A 122 9.28 -14.96 3.02
N GLY A 123 9.26 -15.96 2.12
CA GLY A 123 10.11 -17.13 2.17
C GLY A 123 11.57 -16.79 1.83
N ASP A 124 12.45 -17.76 2.04
CA ASP A 124 13.90 -17.63 1.86
C ASP A 124 14.30 -17.24 0.42
N GLU A 125 13.71 -17.83 -0.61
CA GLU A 125 14.00 -17.48 -2.01
C GLU A 125 13.57 -16.04 -2.35
N SER A 126 12.38 -15.63 -1.91
CA SER A 126 11.92 -14.25 -2.04
C SER A 126 12.82 -13.23 -1.38
N LEU A 127 13.32 -13.56 -0.20
CA LEU A 127 14.29 -12.75 0.51
C LEU A 127 15.60 -12.68 -0.24
N PHE A 128 16.12 -13.82 -0.71
CA PHE A 128 17.36 -13.89 -1.48
C PHE A 128 17.36 -12.92 -2.66
N VAL A 129 16.36 -13.01 -3.53
CA VAL A 129 16.29 -12.16 -4.74
C VAL A 129 16.31 -10.67 -4.40
N ARG A 130 15.62 -10.25 -3.34
CA ARG A 130 15.52 -8.84 -2.95
C ARG A 130 16.75 -8.32 -2.24
N LEU A 131 17.33 -9.12 -1.37
CA LEU A 131 18.53 -8.77 -0.62
C LEU A 131 19.77 -8.71 -1.52
N GLU A 132 19.88 -9.67 -2.45
CA GLU A 132 20.97 -9.69 -3.45
C GLU A 132 20.84 -8.52 -4.44
N ASN A 133 19.64 -8.29 -4.98
CA ASN A 133 19.41 -7.17 -5.90
C ASN A 133 19.74 -5.82 -5.24
N ALA A 134 19.34 -5.61 -3.98
CA ALA A 134 19.66 -4.39 -3.23
C ALA A 134 21.12 -4.34 -2.76
N GLN A 135 21.85 -5.46 -2.76
CA GLN A 135 23.15 -5.59 -2.08
C GLN A 135 23.04 -5.11 -0.63
N THR A 136 22.11 -5.71 0.10
CA THR A 136 21.76 -5.33 1.46
C THR A 136 22.94 -5.57 2.41
N LYS A 137 23.33 -4.55 3.19
CA LYS A 137 24.47 -4.61 4.09
C LYS A 137 24.09 -5.06 5.50
N ALA A 138 22.92 -4.69 5.98
CA ALA A 138 22.41 -5.11 7.28
C ALA A 138 20.92 -5.46 7.23
N ILE A 139 20.50 -6.39 8.10
CA ILE A 139 19.09 -6.76 8.33
C ILE A 139 18.76 -6.53 9.78
N ILE A 140 17.68 -5.81 10.07
CA ILE A 140 17.05 -5.74 11.38
C ILE A 140 15.88 -6.72 11.38
N THR A 141 15.88 -7.69 12.31
CA THR A 141 14.91 -8.78 12.30
C THR A 141 14.56 -9.27 13.70
N GLN A 142 13.53 -10.12 13.78
CA GLN A 142 13.15 -10.84 14.99
C GLN A 142 13.71 -12.27 14.97
N LYS A 143 13.96 -12.84 16.16
CA LYS A 143 14.48 -14.21 16.35
C LYS A 143 13.76 -15.25 15.47
N LYS A 144 12.43 -15.17 15.38
CA LYS A 144 11.61 -16.10 14.60
C LYS A 144 11.87 -16.08 13.09
N HIS A 145 12.41 -14.99 12.55
CA HIS A 145 12.71 -14.84 11.13
C HIS A 145 14.16 -15.12 10.76
N VAL A 146 15.07 -15.19 11.73
CA VAL A 146 16.52 -15.39 11.50
C VAL A 146 16.81 -16.65 10.69
N SER A 147 16.06 -17.74 10.90
CA SER A 147 16.27 -19.01 10.19
C SER A 147 16.15 -18.87 8.67
N LYS A 148 15.26 -17.98 8.17
CA LYS A 148 15.11 -17.69 6.74
C LYS A 148 16.34 -17.02 6.16
N VAL A 149 16.93 -16.08 6.92
CA VAL A 149 18.15 -15.36 6.51
C VAL A 149 19.36 -16.28 6.52
N ARG A 150 19.50 -17.14 7.55
CA ARG A 150 20.59 -18.11 7.64
C ARG A 150 20.68 -19.04 6.45
N LYS A 151 19.54 -19.51 5.92
CA LYS A 151 19.49 -20.42 4.76
C LYS A 151 20.07 -19.84 3.47
N ILE A 152 20.09 -18.52 3.36
CA ILE A 152 20.53 -17.81 2.15
C ILE A 152 21.82 -17.03 2.37
N LEU A 153 22.38 -17.03 3.57
CA LEU A 153 23.52 -16.19 3.97
C LEU A 153 24.73 -16.35 3.05
N ASP A 154 25.04 -17.59 2.68
CA ASP A 154 26.18 -17.89 1.78
C ASP A 154 25.99 -17.34 0.35
N LYS A 155 24.76 -17.01 -0.02
CA LYS A 155 24.40 -16.47 -1.34
C LYS A 155 24.36 -14.94 -1.38
N ILE A 156 24.42 -14.26 -0.23
CA ILE A 156 24.35 -12.80 -0.10
C ILE A 156 25.61 -12.24 0.59
N PRO A 157 26.76 -12.24 -0.10
CA PRO A 157 28.06 -11.89 0.50
C PRO A 157 28.14 -10.44 0.99
N HIS A 158 27.24 -9.56 0.57
CA HIS A 158 27.18 -8.16 1.00
C HIS A 158 26.56 -7.98 2.39
N LEU A 159 25.89 -9.02 2.94
CA LEU A 159 25.26 -8.96 4.25
C LEU A 159 26.28 -9.11 5.36
N GLU A 160 26.61 -8.00 6.02
CA GLU A 160 27.59 -7.95 7.10
C GLU A 160 26.95 -8.19 8.48
N HIS A 161 25.71 -7.72 8.69
CA HIS A 161 25.06 -7.74 10.00
C HIS A 161 23.62 -8.23 9.96
N ILE A 162 23.29 -9.16 10.87
CA ILE A 162 21.93 -9.62 11.17
C ILE A 162 21.61 -9.17 12.60
N ILE A 163 20.81 -8.11 12.72
CA ILE A 163 20.49 -7.44 13.99
C ILE A 163 19.19 -8.02 14.53
N ILE A 164 19.24 -8.69 15.69
CA ILE A 164 18.10 -9.40 16.30
C ILE A 164 17.56 -8.56 17.44
N VAL A 165 16.34 -7.98 17.27
CA VAL A 165 15.76 -7.01 18.23
C VAL A 165 15.14 -7.65 19.47
N ASP A 166 14.78 -8.93 19.42
CA ASP A 166 14.14 -9.71 20.48
C ASP A 166 15.04 -10.86 20.99
N TYR A 167 16.36 -10.68 20.90
CA TYR A 167 17.31 -11.69 21.37
C TYR A 167 17.20 -11.92 22.88
N ASP A 168 16.99 -13.18 23.29
CA ASP A 168 16.74 -13.57 24.68
C ASP A 168 17.96 -14.12 25.43
N GLY A 169 19.13 -14.19 24.76
CA GLY A 169 20.37 -14.70 25.35
C GLY A 169 20.48 -16.22 25.43
N ARG A 170 19.47 -16.99 25.02
CA ARG A 170 19.42 -18.45 25.19
C ARG A 170 20.15 -19.22 24.09
N THR A 171 20.18 -18.67 22.88
CA THR A 171 20.83 -19.33 21.73
C THR A 171 22.10 -18.55 21.36
N PRO A 172 23.27 -19.21 21.22
CA PRO A 172 24.48 -18.50 20.79
C PRO A 172 24.26 -17.77 19.45
N LEU A 173 24.73 -16.53 19.38
CA LEU A 173 24.78 -15.76 18.14
C LEU A 173 25.78 -16.42 17.17
N GLN A 174 25.41 -16.49 15.91
CA GLN A 174 26.29 -16.95 14.84
C GLN A 174 27.16 -15.79 14.30
N LYS A 175 28.10 -16.11 13.43
CA LYS A 175 28.86 -15.11 12.69
C LYS A 175 27.89 -14.15 11.98
N ASN A 176 28.13 -12.86 12.01
CA ASN A 176 27.30 -11.79 11.47
C ASN A 176 26.03 -11.46 12.29
N GLU A 177 25.72 -12.20 13.35
CA GLU A 177 24.56 -11.90 14.20
C GLU A 177 24.93 -10.97 15.35
N VAL A 178 24.10 -9.98 15.59
CA VAL A 178 24.26 -9.00 16.65
C VAL A 178 22.95 -8.86 17.41
N ALA A 179 23.03 -8.95 18.74
CA ALA A 179 21.89 -8.66 19.59
C ALA A 179 21.70 -7.15 19.72
N PHE A 180 20.44 -6.72 19.59
CA PHE A 180 20.04 -5.36 19.88
C PHE A 180 18.73 -5.38 20.65
N SER A 181 18.59 -4.51 21.64
CA SER A 181 17.33 -4.34 22.36
C SER A 181 17.14 -2.86 22.67
N LEU A 182 16.14 -2.27 22.05
CA LEU A 182 15.80 -0.87 22.29
C LEU A 182 15.49 -0.59 23.77
N ALA A 183 14.80 -1.52 24.44
CA ALA A 183 14.43 -1.40 25.85
C ALA A 183 15.63 -1.51 26.82
N LYS A 184 16.75 -2.10 26.37
CA LYS A 184 17.99 -2.27 27.19
C LYS A 184 19.11 -1.32 26.77
N SER A 185 18.94 -0.59 25.66
CA SER A 185 19.92 0.38 25.19
C SER A 185 19.75 1.70 25.91
N GLU A 186 20.86 2.38 26.19
CA GLU A 186 20.82 3.76 26.68
C GLU A 186 20.19 4.66 25.61
N PRO A 187 19.20 5.48 25.96
CA PRO A 187 18.55 6.37 25.00
C PRO A 187 19.53 7.42 24.46
N VAL A 188 19.56 7.57 23.15
CA VAL A 188 20.36 8.60 22.47
C VAL A 188 19.53 9.87 22.27
N GLU A 189 19.78 10.88 23.09
CA GLU A 189 19.05 12.16 23.04
C GLU A 189 19.37 12.95 21.76
N HIS A 190 20.63 12.97 21.34
CA HIS A 190 21.11 13.72 20.19
C HIS A 190 21.84 12.80 19.20
N LEU A 191 21.35 12.72 18.00
CA LEU A 191 22.02 12.08 16.88
C LEU A 191 22.32 13.14 15.82
N GLU A 192 23.56 13.19 15.36
CA GLU A 192 23.90 14.01 14.21
C GLU A 192 23.13 13.49 12.98
N ILE A 193 22.23 14.30 12.46
CA ILE A 193 21.41 13.95 11.28
C ILE A 193 22.26 14.08 10.02
N HIS A 194 22.27 13.05 9.19
CA HIS A 194 22.97 13.14 7.90
C HIS A 194 22.29 14.20 7.01
N PRO A 195 23.06 15.13 6.39
CA PRO A 195 22.52 16.22 5.59
C PRO A 195 22.06 15.74 4.19
N THR A 196 21.01 14.91 4.15
CA THR A 196 20.43 14.43 2.90
C THR A 196 19.80 15.58 2.11
N THR A 197 19.87 15.46 0.78
CA THR A 197 19.27 16.40 -0.17
C THR A 197 17.93 15.85 -0.72
N ALA A 198 17.24 16.65 -1.52
CA ALA A 198 16.02 16.21 -2.21
C ALA A 198 16.20 14.91 -2.99
N GLU A 199 17.33 14.73 -3.66
CA GLU A 199 17.62 13.55 -4.49
C GLU A 199 18.37 12.42 -3.76
N SER A 200 18.72 12.60 -2.48
CA SER A 200 19.32 11.52 -1.70
C SER A 200 18.35 10.35 -1.59
N PRO A 201 18.77 9.11 -1.90
CA PRO A 201 17.92 7.92 -1.79
C PRO A 201 17.44 7.72 -0.35
N SER A 202 16.17 7.32 -0.20
CA SER A 202 15.54 7.10 1.12
C SER A 202 15.08 5.66 1.31
N LEU A 203 14.28 5.15 0.38
CA LEU A 203 13.68 3.82 0.47
C LEU A 203 13.81 3.06 -0.86
N VAL A 204 13.91 1.73 -0.76
CA VAL A 204 13.74 0.81 -1.88
C VAL A 204 12.61 -0.16 -1.54
N HIS A 205 11.49 -0.04 -2.25
CA HIS A 205 10.35 -0.94 -2.16
C HIS A 205 10.32 -1.90 -3.33
N TYR A 206 10.04 -3.18 -3.05
CA TYR A 206 9.95 -4.19 -4.10
C TYR A 206 8.52 -4.45 -4.54
N THR A 207 8.28 -4.35 -5.85
CA THR A 207 7.01 -4.73 -6.48
C THR A 207 7.11 -6.10 -7.11
N SER A 208 6.02 -6.88 -7.07
CA SER A 208 5.88 -8.07 -7.90
C SER A 208 5.63 -7.61 -9.34
N GLY A 209 6.65 -7.73 -10.21
CA GLY A 209 6.47 -7.48 -11.64
C GLY A 209 5.54 -8.50 -12.28
N THR A 210 4.73 -8.08 -13.27
CA THR A 210 3.87 -8.97 -14.07
C THR A 210 4.69 -9.94 -14.93
N THR A 211 5.98 -9.67 -15.12
CA THR A 211 6.86 -10.36 -16.09
C THR A 211 8.10 -10.99 -15.47
N GLY A 212 8.09 -11.37 -14.19
CA GLY A 212 9.26 -12.05 -13.62
C GLY A 212 9.72 -11.53 -12.26
N LEU A 213 11.05 -11.31 -12.10
CA LEU A 213 11.67 -10.98 -10.84
C LEU A 213 11.16 -9.66 -10.23
N PRO A 214 11.10 -9.56 -8.89
CA PRO A 214 10.72 -8.35 -8.20
C PRO A 214 11.61 -7.17 -8.57
N LYS A 215 11.01 -5.97 -8.70
CA LYS A 215 11.71 -4.74 -9.07
C LYS A 215 11.81 -3.81 -7.87
N GLY A 216 13.01 -3.38 -7.52
CA GLY A 216 13.24 -2.42 -6.44
C GLY A 216 12.98 -1.00 -6.90
N VAL A 217 11.94 -0.37 -6.40
CA VAL A 217 11.57 1.02 -6.70
C VAL A 217 12.34 1.95 -5.79
N LYS A 218 13.19 2.82 -6.35
CA LYS A 218 14.01 3.77 -5.60
C LYS A 218 13.27 5.08 -5.36
N HIS A 219 13.04 5.40 -4.09
CA HIS A 219 12.53 6.69 -3.63
C HIS A 219 13.62 7.55 -3.02
N VAL A 220 13.34 8.85 -2.90
CA VAL A 220 14.24 9.88 -2.38
C VAL A 220 13.60 10.64 -1.22
N HIS A 221 14.40 11.40 -0.48
CA HIS A 221 13.90 12.18 0.65
C HIS A 221 12.86 13.24 0.26
N TYR A 222 12.90 13.75 -0.97
CA TYR A 222 11.89 14.71 -1.47
C TYR A 222 10.47 14.13 -1.57
N SER A 223 10.32 12.81 -1.55
CA SER A 223 9.01 12.13 -1.49
C SER A 223 8.14 12.62 -0.32
N LEU A 224 8.76 13.05 0.76
CA LEU A 224 8.10 13.64 1.93
C LEU A 224 7.09 14.74 1.55
N ILE A 225 7.43 15.60 0.60
CA ILE A 225 6.62 16.77 0.21
C ILE A 225 5.21 16.34 -0.24
N SER A 226 5.14 15.36 -1.15
CA SER A 226 3.83 14.88 -1.61
C SER A 226 3.16 13.93 -0.62
N GLN A 227 3.90 13.12 0.13
CA GLN A 227 3.33 12.26 1.18
C GLN A 227 2.71 13.07 2.31
N TYR A 228 3.35 14.18 2.72
CA TYR A 228 2.81 15.14 3.68
C TYR A 228 1.49 15.75 3.18
N LEU A 229 1.50 16.31 1.97
CA LEU A 229 0.35 17.06 1.46
C LEU A 229 -0.84 16.15 1.13
N THR A 230 -0.58 14.96 0.58
CA THR A 230 -1.65 13.98 0.31
C THR A 230 -2.22 13.39 1.59
N SER A 231 -1.43 13.19 2.64
CA SER A 231 -1.94 12.82 3.97
C SER A 231 -2.83 13.91 4.56
N LYS A 232 -2.43 15.17 4.44
CA LYS A 232 -3.19 16.31 4.94
C LYS A 232 -4.49 16.52 4.18
N TRP A 233 -4.48 16.47 2.84
CA TRP A 233 -5.64 16.87 2.03
C TRP A 233 -6.55 15.71 1.64
N VAL A 234 -6.04 14.50 1.46
CA VAL A 234 -6.83 13.34 1.06
C VAL A 234 -7.30 12.53 2.27
N LEU A 235 -6.35 12.17 3.15
CA LEU A 235 -6.68 11.48 4.39
C LEU A 235 -7.19 12.46 5.47
N ASP A 236 -7.23 13.75 5.12
CA ASP A 236 -7.79 14.85 5.92
C ASP A 236 -7.28 14.86 7.36
N ILE A 237 -6.00 14.51 7.54
CA ILE A 237 -5.38 14.37 8.86
C ILE A 237 -5.16 15.76 9.48
N GLY A 238 -5.73 15.97 10.66
CA GLY A 238 -5.54 17.14 11.52
C GLY A 238 -4.81 16.81 12.81
N ASP A 239 -4.57 17.86 13.62
CA ASP A 239 -3.72 17.75 14.82
C ASP A 239 -4.32 16.85 15.91
N ASP A 240 -5.65 16.81 16.05
CA ASP A 240 -6.35 16.05 17.08
C ASP A 240 -6.80 14.66 16.63
N ASP A 241 -6.50 14.29 15.39
CA ASP A 241 -6.89 12.99 14.87
C ASP A 241 -6.09 11.85 15.51
N ILE A 242 -6.75 10.70 15.59
CA ILE A 242 -6.13 9.40 15.90
C ILE A 242 -6.26 8.55 14.65
N TYR A 243 -5.13 8.30 14.02
CA TYR A 243 -5.05 7.73 12.68
C TYR A 243 -4.63 6.25 12.73
N TRP A 244 -5.27 5.43 11.94
CA TRP A 244 -4.91 4.03 11.79
C TRP A 244 -4.78 3.63 10.32
N CYS A 245 -3.56 3.28 9.92
CA CYS A 245 -3.26 2.62 8.65
C CYS A 245 -3.05 1.12 8.89
N THR A 246 -3.85 0.28 8.24
CA THR A 246 -3.74 -1.18 8.43
C THR A 246 -2.66 -1.83 7.58
N ALA A 247 -2.11 -1.10 6.60
CA ALA A 247 -1.09 -1.60 5.68
C ALA A 247 0.23 -1.92 6.41
N ASP A 248 0.88 -3.00 5.99
CA ASP A 248 2.21 -3.38 6.47
C ASP A 248 3.28 -2.47 5.84
N PRO A 249 4.28 -1.97 6.62
CA PRO A 249 5.39 -1.17 6.08
C PRO A 249 6.29 -1.89 5.07
N GLY A 250 6.21 -3.19 4.91
CA GLY A 250 6.81 -3.93 3.79
C GLY A 250 6.25 -3.51 2.43
N TRP A 251 5.10 -2.81 2.41
CA TRP A 251 4.50 -2.19 1.24
C TRP A 251 4.62 -0.68 1.30
N VAL A 252 4.66 -0.03 0.13
CA VAL A 252 4.78 1.43 0.04
C VAL A 252 3.68 2.17 0.81
N THR A 253 2.46 1.66 0.86
CA THR A 253 1.37 2.25 1.64
C THR A 253 1.71 2.33 3.12
N GLY A 254 2.26 1.26 3.68
CA GLY A 254 2.63 1.21 5.10
C GLY A 254 3.77 2.16 5.47
N THR A 255 4.69 2.46 4.56
CA THR A 255 5.73 3.48 4.80
C THR A 255 5.24 4.88 4.50
N SER A 256 4.61 5.11 3.33
CA SER A 256 4.17 6.46 2.93
C SER A 256 3.06 7.00 3.84
N TYR A 257 2.08 6.15 4.18
CA TYR A 257 0.89 6.54 4.94
C TYR A 257 0.72 5.84 6.29
N GLY A 258 1.58 4.89 6.62
CA GLY A 258 1.67 4.29 7.95
C GLY A 258 2.86 4.82 8.76
N ILE A 259 3.74 5.64 8.18
CA ILE A 259 4.92 6.22 8.86
C ILE A 259 5.10 7.68 8.46
N ILE A 260 5.49 7.95 7.20
CA ILE A 260 6.07 9.22 6.78
C ILE A 260 5.04 10.35 6.79
N GLY A 261 3.97 10.22 6.00
CA GLY A 261 2.95 11.25 5.88
C GLY A 261 2.34 11.63 7.23
N PRO A 262 1.77 10.67 7.98
CA PRO A 262 1.13 10.97 9.26
C PRO A 262 2.09 11.54 10.31
N TRP A 263 3.28 10.96 10.49
CA TRP A 263 4.21 11.49 11.49
C TRP A 263 4.86 12.82 11.09
N SER A 264 4.97 13.11 9.79
CA SER A 264 5.38 14.46 9.36
C SER A 264 4.33 15.54 9.66
N LEU A 265 3.06 15.15 9.83
CA LEU A 265 1.96 16.01 10.31
C LEU A 265 1.91 16.13 11.84
N GLY A 266 2.52 15.20 12.58
CA GLY A 266 2.48 15.19 14.04
C GLY A 266 1.21 14.53 14.62
N VAL A 267 0.58 13.62 13.89
CA VAL A 267 -0.64 12.93 14.32
C VAL A 267 -0.33 11.71 15.20
N THR A 268 -1.26 11.36 16.09
CA THR A 268 -1.20 10.09 16.84
C THR A 268 -1.58 8.93 15.92
N GLN A 269 -0.68 7.96 15.75
CA GLN A 269 -0.94 6.74 14.98
C GLN A 269 -1.26 5.56 15.88
N CYS A 270 -2.15 4.68 15.39
CA CYS A 270 -2.45 3.39 15.98
C CYS A 270 -1.84 2.27 15.13
N VAL A 271 -1.35 1.22 15.79
CA VAL A 271 -0.87 -0.01 15.15
C VAL A 271 -1.39 -1.21 15.92
N LEU A 272 -2.03 -2.12 15.21
CA LEU A 272 -2.47 -3.41 15.74
C LEU A 272 -1.62 -4.50 15.08
N ASP A 273 -0.79 -5.18 15.88
CA ASP A 273 0.02 -6.33 15.47
C ASP A 273 -0.74 -7.63 15.75
N SER A 274 -1.80 -7.84 14.99
CA SER A 274 -2.60 -9.08 15.05
C SER A 274 -3.11 -9.44 13.65
N GLY A 275 -3.53 -10.70 13.49
CA GLY A 275 -4.27 -11.13 12.31
C GLY A 275 -5.61 -10.40 12.17
N PHE A 276 -6.23 -10.50 10.99
CA PHE A 276 -7.54 -9.91 10.75
C PHE A 276 -8.62 -10.60 11.60
N SER A 277 -9.39 -9.80 12.33
CA SER A 277 -10.64 -10.18 12.99
C SER A 277 -11.54 -8.96 13.05
N ALA A 278 -12.77 -9.07 12.56
CA ALA A 278 -13.72 -7.95 12.58
C ALA A 278 -13.97 -7.45 14.02
N GLU A 279 -14.14 -8.37 14.97
CA GLU A 279 -14.35 -8.01 16.39
C GLU A 279 -13.13 -7.30 16.99
N ALA A 280 -11.91 -7.81 16.73
CA ALA A 280 -10.68 -7.20 17.22
C ALA A 280 -10.48 -5.80 16.64
N TRP A 281 -10.80 -5.61 15.36
CA TRP A 281 -10.66 -4.32 14.68
C TRP A 281 -11.65 -3.29 15.20
N TYR A 282 -12.93 -3.64 15.35
CA TYR A 282 -13.93 -2.72 15.90
C TYR A 282 -13.65 -2.37 17.36
N LYS A 283 -13.23 -3.36 18.16
CA LYS A 283 -12.80 -3.12 19.54
C LYS A 283 -11.60 -2.17 19.61
N PHE A 284 -10.65 -2.29 18.70
CA PHE A 284 -9.47 -1.42 18.61
C PHE A 284 -9.85 0.01 18.23
N ILE A 285 -10.78 0.18 17.27
CA ILE A 285 -11.33 1.50 16.90
C ILE A 285 -12.03 2.15 18.09
N GLU A 286 -12.92 1.44 18.75
CA GLU A 286 -13.65 1.93 19.93
C GLU A 286 -12.72 2.33 21.05
N LYS A 287 -11.77 1.47 21.40
CA LYS A 287 -10.83 1.66 22.50
C LYS A 287 -9.95 2.89 22.32
N HIS A 288 -9.36 3.04 21.14
CA HIS A 288 -8.46 4.15 20.86
C HIS A 288 -9.15 5.39 20.30
N LYS A 289 -10.48 5.35 20.12
CA LYS A 289 -11.27 6.43 19.55
C LYS A 289 -10.70 6.89 18.20
N ILE A 290 -10.38 5.93 17.33
CA ILE A 290 -9.79 6.19 16.01
C ILE A 290 -10.72 7.08 15.20
N THR A 291 -10.17 8.15 14.63
CA THR A 291 -10.92 9.12 13.83
C THR A 291 -10.78 8.88 12.32
N ASN A 292 -9.58 8.51 11.88
CA ASN A 292 -9.27 8.29 10.47
C ASN A 292 -8.76 6.86 10.28
N TRP A 293 -9.42 6.13 9.41
CA TRP A 293 -9.10 4.72 9.15
C TRP A 293 -8.77 4.50 7.68
N TYR A 294 -7.57 3.99 7.40
CA TYR A 294 -7.05 3.73 6.07
C TYR A 294 -6.74 2.24 5.89
N SER A 295 -7.45 1.56 4.99
CA SER A 295 -7.42 0.10 4.87
C SER A 295 -7.52 -0.37 3.42
N ALA A 296 -7.39 -1.68 3.21
CA ALA A 296 -7.49 -2.28 1.88
C ALA A 296 -8.91 -2.77 1.58
N PRO A 297 -9.37 -2.75 0.30
CA PRO A 297 -10.67 -3.28 -0.13
C PRO A 297 -10.93 -4.71 0.32
N THR A 298 -9.93 -5.57 0.30
CA THR A 298 -10.06 -6.95 0.78
C THR A 298 -10.44 -7.01 2.26
N ALA A 299 -9.86 -6.18 3.11
CA ALA A 299 -10.24 -6.11 4.52
C ALA A 299 -11.68 -5.59 4.68
N ILE A 300 -12.07 -4.58 3.88
CA ILE A 300 -13.44 -4.04 3.88
C ILE A 300 -14.44 -5.13 3.49
N ARG A 301 -14.17 -5.89 2.43
CA ARG A 301 -15.01 -7.04 2.02
C ARG A 301 -15.10 -8.10 3.12
N SER A 302 -14.02 -8.36 3.83
CA SER A 302 -14.01 -9.29 4.96
C SER A 302 -14.88 -8.81 6.13
N LEU A 303 -14.93 -7.49 6.38
CA LEU A 303 -15.84 -6.88 7.35
C LEU A 303 -17.30 -6.97 6.89
N MET A 304 -17.59 -6.74 5.62
CA MET A 304 -18.93 -6.94 5.05
C MET A 304 -19.40 -8.39 5.24
N LYS A 305 -18.51 -9.36 5.00
CA LYS A 305 -18.79 -10.80 5.19
C LYS A 305 -19.05 -11.17 6.66
N ALA A 306 -18.39 -10.49 7.61
CA ALA A 306 -18.61 -10.72 9.05
C ALA A 306 -20.01 -10.31 9.53
N GLY A 307 -20.71 -9.45 8.76
CA GLY A 307 -22.07 -9.04 9.01
C GLY A 307 -22.20 -7.81 9.92
N GLU A 308 -23.38 -7.17 9.84
CA GLU A 308 -23.64 -5.91 10.53
C GLU A 308 -23.89 -6.07 12.03
N ASP A 309 -24.27 -7.26 12.50
CA ASP A 309 -24.52 -7.51 13.92
C ASP A 309 -23.25 -7.44 14.77
N VAL A 310 -22.09 -7.70 14.16
CA VAL A 310 -20.81 -7.51 14.86
C VAL A 310 -20.55 -6.04 15.13
N ILE A 311 -20.85 -5.17 14.17
CA ILE A 311 -20.61 -3.73 14.25
C ILE A 311 -21.44 -3.08 15.38
N LYS A 312 -22.70 -3.51 15.53
CA LYS A 312 -23.63 -2.98 16.55
C LYS A 312 -23.14 -3.14 17.99
N LYS A 313 -22.15 -4.00 18.22
CA LYS A 313 -21.57 -4.24 19.56
C LYS A 313 -20.57 -3.17 20.00
N TYR A 314 -20.14 -2.29 19.09
CA TYR A 314 -19.04 -1.34 19.32
C TYR A 314 -19.45 0.10 19.02
N ASP A 315 -18.92 1.05 19.80
CA ASP A 315 -19.05 2.48 19.55
C ASP A 315 -18.00 2.95 18.53
N LEU A 316 -18.41 3.12 17.29
CA LEU A 316 -17.56 3.58 16.18
C LEU A 316 -17.81 5.05 15.83
N SER A 317 -18.49 5.81 16.69
CA SER A 317 -18.88 7.21 16.47
C SER A 317 -17.68 8.16 16.32
N SER A 318 -16.49 7.76 16.81
CA SER A 318 -15.26 8.52 16.64
C SER A 318 -14.77 8.58 15.20
N LEU A 319 -15.13 7.62 14.35
CA LEU A 319 -14.71 7.59 12.97
C LEU A 319 -15.19 8.84 12.23
N ARG A 320 -14.25 9.58 11.66
CA ARG A 320 -14.50 10.82 10.90
C ARG A 320 -14.26 10.62 9.41
N LEU A 321 -13.21 9.87 9.05
CA LEU A 321 -12.83 9.60 7.68
C LEU A 321 -12.46 8.13 7.51
N LEU A 322 -12.97 7.55 6.42
CA LEU A 322 -12.64 6.20 5.97
C LEU A 322 -11.99 6.30 4.58
N ALA A 323 -10.85 5.65 4.38
CA ALA A 323 -10.18 5.63 3.08
C ALA A 323 -9.67 4.23 2.73
N SER A 324 -9.60 3.94 1.43
CA SER A 324 -9.23 2.65 0.87
C SER A 324 -8.08 2.75 -0.10
N VAL A 325 -7.26 1.70 -0.21
CA VAL A 325 -6.03 1.69 -1.01
C VAL A 325 -5.59 0.29 -1.43
N GLY A 326 -4.86 0.22 -2.53
CA GLY A 326 -4.10 -0.96 -2.94
C GLY A 326 -4.80 -1.88 -3.93
N GLU A 327 -6.11 -1.79 -3.99
CA GLU A 327 -6.98 -2.48 -4.95
C GLU A 327 -8.11 -1.53 -5.35
N PRO A 328 -8.79 -1.76 -6.49
CA PRO A 328 -10.00 -1.02 -6.80
C PRO A 328 -11.09 -1.26 -5.76
N LEU A 329 -11.77 -0.20 -5.33
CA LEU A 329 -12.87 -0.27 -4.38
C LEU A 329 -14.20 -0.44 -5.11
N ASN A 330 -14.87 -1.56 -4.87
CA ASN A 330 -16.17 -1.84 -5.47
C ASN A 330 -17.24 -0.86 -4.98
N SER A 331 -18.18 -0.50 -5.84
CA SER A 331 -19.30 0.39 -5.51
C SER A 331 -20.11 -0.09 -4.31
N GLU A 332 -20.33 -1.41 -4.21
CA GLU A 332 -21.06 -2.01 -3.08
C GLU A 332 -20.38 -1.74 -1.72
N ALA A 333 -19.05 -1.80 -1.66
CA ALA A 333 -18.31 -1.50 -0.44
C ALA A 333 -18.45 -0.03 -0.01
N VAL A 334 -18.50 0.89 -0.97
CA VAL A 334 -18.74 2.32 -0.71
C VAL A 334 -20.15 2.54 -0.15
N ILE A 335 -21.18 1.98 -0.81
CA ILE A 335 -22.58 2.07 -0.39
C ILE A 335 -22.79 1.42 1.00
N TRP A 336 -22.21 0.23 1.19
CA TRP A 336 -22.27 -0.46 2.48
C TRP A 336 -21.67 0.38 3.61
N SER A 337 -20.51 0.96 3.41
CA SER A 337 -19.84 1.74 4.45
C SER A 337 -20.61 3.02 4.79
N GLU A 338 -21.21 3.67 3.81
CA GLU A 338 -22.07 4.84 4.03
C GLU A 338 -23.30 4.48 4.88
N ARG A 339 -23.92 3.32 4.59
CA ARG A 339 -25.07 2.83 5.37
C ARG A 339 -24.69 2.46 6.80
N VAL A 340 -23.54 1.81 7.00
CA VAL A 340 -23.16 1.21 8.28
C VAL A 340 -22.43 2.18 9.19
N PHE A 341 -21.52 2.99 8.65
CA PHE A 341 -20.71 3.95 9.43
C PHE A 341 -21.23 5.40 9.27
N GLY A 342 -22.23 5.63 8.42
CA GLY A 342 -22.66 6.99 8.05
C GLY A 342 -21.64 7.76 7.23
N LYS A 343 -20.63 7.05 6.68
CA LYS A 343 -19.50 7.60 5.90
C LYS A 343 -19.04 6.61 4.86
N ALA A 344 -18.83 7.09 3.64
CA ALA A 344 -18.29 6.29 2.55
C ALA A 344 -16.77 6.15 2.68
N PHE A 345 -16.22 4.97 2.33
CA PHE A 345 -14.79 4.83 2.09
C PHE A 345 -14.39 5.64 0.83
N LEU A 346 -13.41 6.50 1.00
CA LEU A 346 -12.77 7.23 -0.10
C LEU A 346 -11.77 6.32 -0.80
N ASP A 347 -11.97 6.04 -2.08
CA ASP A 347 -10.96 5.30 -2.85
C ASP A 347 -9.76 6.20 -3.14
N THR A 348 -8.56 5.64 -2.98
CA THR A 348 -7.30 6.32 -3.27
C THR A 348 -6.44 5.44 -4.18
N TYR A 349 -5.96 5.99 -5.27
CA TYR A 349 -5.13 5.29 -6.23
C TYR A 349 -3.72 5.85 -6.26
N PHE A 350 -2.76 4.96 -6.05
CA PHE A 350 -1.35 5.17 -6.33
C PHE A 350 -0.62 3.83 -6.47
N GLN A 351 0.61 3.88 -6.90
CA GLN A 351 1.47 2.71 -7.08
C GLN A 351 2.74 2.87 -6.25
N THR A 352 3.48 1.79 -6.06
CA THR A 352 4.82 1.87 -5.46
C THR A 352 5.69 2.87 -6.24
N GLU A 353 5.60 2.83 -7.56
CA GLU A 353 6.32 3.71 -8.49
C GLU A 353 5.95 5.19 -8.34
N THR A 354 4.72 5.50 -7.97
CA THR A 354 4.30 6.89 -7.77
C THR A 354 4.59 7.43 -6.38
N GLY A 355 4.70 6.55 -5.37
CA GLY A 355 5.11 6.86 -4.01
C GLY A 355 4.14 7.70 -3.17
N SER A 356 3.12 8.29 -3.79
CA SER A 356 2.04 9.04 -3.15
C SER A 356 0.75 8.97 -3.95
N ILE A 357 -0.38 9.34 -3.35
CA ILE A 357 -1.72 9.32 -3.95
C ILE A 357 -1.76 10.26 -5.17
N MET A 358 -2.25 9.74 -6.30
CA MET A 358 -2.33 10.41 -7.60
C MET A 358 -3.75 10.75 -8.00
N ILE A 359 -4.69 9.80 -7.82
CA ILE A 359 -6.10 9.93 -8.15
C ILE A 359 -6.90 9.47 -6.93
N THR A 360 -7.92 10.21 -6.55
CA THR A 360 -8.62 9.92 -5.30
C THR A 360 -9.99 10.57 -5.22
N ASN A 361 -10.86 10.02 -4.39
CA ASN A 361 -12.00 10.73 -3.87
C ASN A 361 -11.54 11.68 -2.76
N PHE A 362 -12.03 12.91 -2.76
CA PHE A 362 -11.66 13.92 -1.79
C PHE A 362 -12.75 14.14 -0.75
N PRO A 363 -12.38 14.43 0.52
CA PRO A 363 -13.33 14.94 1.49
C PRO A 363 -14.02 16.20 0.98
N GLY A 364 -15.35 16.23 1.05
CA GLY A 364 -16.16 17.39 0.61
C GLY A 364 -16.53 17.39 -0.88
N LEU A 365 -15.99 16.51 -1.71
CA LEU A 365 -16.49 16.26 -3.06
C LEU A 365 -17.58 15.18 -3.07
N LYS A 366 -18.45 15.24 -4.08
CA LYS A 366 -19.42 14.17 -4.33
C LYS A 366 -18.69 12.87 -4.65
N ILE A 367 -18.93 11.85 -3.86
CA ILE A 367 -18.41 10.51 -4.11
C ILE A 367 -19.32 9.84 -5.15
N LYS A 368 -18.71 9.28 -6.18
CA LYS A 368 -19.38 8.40 -7.14
C LYS A 368 -18.94 6.96 -6.83
N PRO A 369 -19.79 6.12 -6.22
CA PRO A 369 -19.44 4.75 -5.85
C PRO A 369 -18.84 3.97 -7.03
N GLY A 370 -17.66 3.37 -6.81
CA GLY A 370 -16.92 2.64 -7.85
C GLY A 370 -15.97 3.50 -8.69
N SER A 371 -15.97 4.84 -8.55
CA SER A 371 -14.97 5.68 -9.20
C SER A 371 -13.71 5.82 -8.34
N MET A 372 -12.57 5.94 -9.00
CA MET A 372 -11.30 6.27 -8.36
C MET A 372 -11.25 7.73 -7.86
N GLY A 373 -12.22 8.57 -8.22
CA GLY A 373 -12.20 10.01 -7.95
C GLY A 373 -11.51 10.82 -9.03
N LYS A 374 -10.85 11.91 -8.63
CA LYS A 374 -10.18 12.90 -9.49
C LYS A 374 -8.68 12.93 -9.23
N SER A 375 -7.92 13.46 -10.18
CA SER A 375 -6.48 13.70 -9.99
C SER A 375 -6.23 14.60 -8.77
N PHE A 376 -5.17 14.31 -8.02
CA PHE A 376 -4.70 15.23 -6.97
C PHE A 376 -4.25 16.56 -7.60
N PRO A 377 -4.55 17.73 -7.01
CA PRO A 377 -4.02 19.01 -7.50
C PRO A 377 -2.50 18.95 -7.73
N GLY A 378 -2.04 19.42 -8.88
CA GLY A 378 -0.64 19.29 -9.30
C GLY A 378 -0.26 17.97 -9.98
N ILE A 379 -1.19 17.03 -10.08
CA ILE A 379 -1.04 15.79 -10.84
C ILE A 379 -1.87 15.88 -12.12
N THR A 380 -1.21 15.83 -13.26
CA THR A 380 -1.88 15.76 -14.55
C THR A 380 -2.05 14.29 -14.93
N GLY A 381 -3.20 13.72 -14.59
CA GLY A 381 -3.62 12.38 -15.02
C GLY A 381 -4.50 12.46 -16.26
N VAL A 382 -4.27 11.57 -17.23
CA VAL A 382 -5.02 11.49 -18.49
C VAL A 382 -5.28 10.03 -18.87
N ILE A 383 -6.20 9.84 -19.82
CA ILE A 383 -6.41 8.54 -20.46
C ILE A 383 -5.84 8.62 -21.87
N LEU A 384 -4.83 7.76 -22.15
CA LEU A 384 -4.19 7.69 -23.47
C LEU A 384 -4.82 6.60 -24.34
N ASP A 385 -4.87 6.88 -25.64
CA ASP A 385 -5.08 5.84 -26.65
C ASP A 385 -3.94 4.82 -26.58
N PRO A 386 -4.21 3.51 -26.43
CA PRO A 386 -3.17 2.49 -26.28
C PRO A 386 -2.26 2.32 -27.49
N LYS A 387 -2.68 2.77 -28.69
CA LYS A 387 -1.92 2.68 -29.94
C LYS A 387 -1.14 3.95 -30.24
N ALA A 388 -1.80 5.10 -30.13
CA ALA A 388 -1.21 6.40 -30.46
C ALA A 388 -0.40 7.00 -29.30
N PHE A 389 -0.65 6.57 -28.05
CA PHE A 389 -0.08 7.17 -26.83
C PHE A 389 -0.30 8.69 -26.76
N GLN A 390 -1.49 9.12 -27.16
CA GLN A 390 -1.97 10.50 -27.08
C GLN A 390 -3.23 10.55 -26.21
N PRO A 391 -3.46 11.62 -25.45
CA PRO A 391 -4.67 11.80 -24.68
C PRO A 391 -5.91 11.75 -25.56
N PHE A 392 -6.94 11.02 -25.14
CA PHE A 392 -8.25 11.11 -25.76
C PHE A 392 -8.85 12.50 -25.57
N THR A 393 -9.45 13.04 -26.61
CA THR A 393 -10.22 14.29 -26.57
C THR A 393 -11.67 14.06 -26.12
N GLU A 394 -12.16 12.84 -26.27
CA GLU A 394 -13.51 12.42 -25.91
C GLU A 394 -13.54 11.73 -24.55
N THR A 395 -14.56 12.02 -23.76
CA THR A 395 -14.82 11.35 -22.47
C THR A 395 -15.45 9.96 -22.69
N GLY A 396 -15.30 9.06 -21.70
CA GLY A 396 -15.85 7.71 -21.73
C GLY A 396 -15.05 6.69 -22.55
N LYS A 397 -13.99 7.11 -23.25
CA LYS A 397 -13.08 6.17 -23.93
C LYS A 397 -12.22 5.43 -22.92
N ILE A 398 -12.07 4.12 -23.12
CA ILE A 398 -11.20 3.27 -22.32
C ILE A 398 -9.78 3.30 -22.89
N GLY A 399 -8.79 3.64 -22.05
CA GLY A 399 -7.39 3.71 -22.45
C GLY A 399 -6.46 3.57 -21.25
N LEU A 400 -5.18 3.84 -21.47
CA LEU A 400 -4.14 3.73 -20.44
C LEU A 400 -4.19 4.94 -19.49
N ILE A 401 -4.16 4.69 -18.19
CA ILE A 401 -3.91 5.76 -17.22
C ILE A 401 -2.46 6.20 -17.37
N ALA A 402 -2.27 7.47 -17.65
CA ALA A 402 -0.95 8.07 -17.78
C ALA A 402 -0.85 9.35 -16.95
N ILE A 403 0.32 9.61 -16.39
CA ILE A 403 0.57 10.72 -15.49
C ILE A 403 1.75 11.53 -16.02
N LYS A 404 1.63 12.87 -16.03
CA LYS A 404 2.74 13.75 -16.37
C LYS A 404 3.82 13.64 -15.30
N PRO A 405 5.08 13.28 -15.66
CA PRO A 405 6.17 13.18 -14.68
C PRO A 405 6.48 14.51 -13.99
N GLY A 406 7.06 14.44 -12.78
CA GLY A 406 7.59 15.61 -12.06
C GLY A 406 7.04 15.85 -10.66
N TRP A 407 6.22 14.93 -10.11
CA TRP A 407 5.79 15.04 -8.70
C TRP A 407 6.89 14.57 -7.72
N PRO A 408 6.92 15.08 -6.48
CA PRO A 408 8.02 14.84 -5.53
C PRO A 408 8.30 13.37 -5.22
N ALA A 409 7.26 12.55 -5.02
CA ALA A 409 7.40 11.13 -4.67
C ALA A 409 7.57 10.19 -5.87
N MET A 410 7.66 10.72 -7.11
CA MET A 410 7.94 9.89 -8.27
C MET A 410 9.21 9.09 -8.05
N MET A 411 9.17 7.79 -8.34
CA MET A 411 10.38 6.96 -8.33
C MET A 411 11.48 7.58 -9.21
N ARG A 412 12.73 7.42 -8.79
CA ARG A 412 13.86 7.91 -9.59
C ARG A 412 14.35 6.88 -10.60
N THR A 413 14.20 5.61 -10.28
CA THR A 413 14.47 4.47 -11.17
C THR A 413 14.04 3.17 -10.52
N TYR A 414 14.07 2.07 -11.25
CA TYR A 414 14.17 0.74 -10.66
C TYR A 414 15.62 0.45 -10.28
N TRP A 415 15.84 -0.02 -9.06
CA TRP A 415 17.17 -0.32 -8.55
C TRP A 415 17.92 -1.29 -9.49
N ARG A 416 19.06 -0.85 -10.03
CA ARG A 416 19.90 -1.59 -11.00
C ARG A 416 19.14 -2.07 -12.25
N ASN A 417 18.08 -1.37 -12.67
CA ASN A 417 17.28 -1.74 -13.84
C ASN A 417 16.70 -0.50 -14.55
N GLU A 418 17.60 0.34 -15.04
CA GLU A 418 17.26 1.59 -15.73
C GLU A 418 16.48 1.32 -17.04
N GLU A 419 16.77 0.25 -17.75
CA GLU A 419 16.08 -0.11 -18.99
C GLU A 419 14.57 -0.32 -18.76
N THR A 420 14.21 -1.03 -17.67
CA THR A 420 12.79 -1.24 -17.32
C THR A 420 12.14 0.06 -16.87
N PHE A 421 12.88 0.97 -16.20
CA PHE A 421 12.38 2.28 -15.84
C PHE A 421 12.04 3.10 -17.09
N GLN A 422 12.94 3.18 -18.07
CA GLN A 422 12.71 3.94 -19.30
C GLN A 422 11.50 3.42 -20.10
N LYS A 423 11.24 2.12 -20.08
CA LYS A 423 10.05 1.52 -20.73
C LYS A 423 8.72 1.98 -20.16
N LYS A 424 8.72 2.56 -18.93
CA LYS A 424 7.52 3.13 -18.32
C LYS A 424 7.09 4.46 -18.93
N PHE A 425 7.90 5.04 -19.81
CA PHE A 425 7.61 6.36 -20.38
C PHE A 425 7.37 6.27 -21.89
N LYS A 426 6.31 6.95 -22.35
CA LYS A 426 5.98 7.11 -23.76
C LYS A 426 5.47 8.53 -24.01
N ASN A 427 6.02 9.19 -25.02
CA ASN A 427 5.62 10.54 -25.42
C ASN A 427 5.58 11.56 -24.26
N GLY A 428 6.48 11.42 -23.28
CA GLY A 428 6.55 12.30 -22.11
C GLY A 428 5.52 11.99 -21.01
N TRP A 429 4.85 10.84 -21.07
CA TRP A 429 3.92 10.33 -20.08
C TRP A 429 4.49 9.13 -19.35
N TYR A 430 4.30 9.08 -18.04
CA TYR A 430 4.49 7.86 -17.24
C TYR A 430 3.26 6.96 -17.42
N LEU A 431 3.47 5.71 -17.84
CA LEU A 431 2.43 4.71 -18.03
C LEU A 431 2.28 3.86 -16.77
N THR A 432 1.12 3.89 -16.17
CA THR A 432 0.84 3.11 -14.95
C THR A 432 0.74 1.61 -15.21
N GLY A 433 0.30 1.22 -16.41
CA GLY A 433 -0.05 -0.15 -16.78
C GLY A 433 -1.49 -0.52 -16.39
N ASP A 434 -2.27 0.46 -15.94
CA ASP A 434 -3.68 0.32 -15.63
C ASP A 434 -4.53 1.02 -16.68
N ARG A 435 -5.74 0.51 -16.93
CA ARG A 435 -6.73 1.11 -17.83
C ARG A 435 -7.89 1.71 -17.06
N ALA A 436 -8.37 2.83 -17.56
CA ALA A 436 -9.56 3.50 -17.05
C ALA A 436 -10.28 4.26 -18.16
N SER A 437 -11.44 4.81 -17.83
CA SER A 437 -12.10 5.86 -18.59
C SER A 437 -12.24 7.11 -17.73
N LEU A 438 -12.44 8.27 -18.38
CA LEU A 438 -12.67 9.55 -17.72
C LEU A 438 -14.08 10.04 -18.07
N ASP A 439 -14.89 10.37 -17.06
CA ASP A 439 -16.22 10.93 -17.30
C ASP A 439 -16.19 12.46 -17.52
N LYS A 440 -17.35 13.03 -17.88
CA LYS A 440 -17.49 14.47 -18.18
C LYS A 440 -17.23 15.39 -16.98
N GLU A 441 -17.28 14.85 -15.76
CA GLU A 441 -17.01 15.61 -14.53
C GLU A 441 -15.55 15.42 -14.05
N GLY A 442 -14.73 14.66 -14.79
CA GLY A 442 -13.30 14.44 -14.48
C GLY A 442 -13.05 13.30 -13.49
N TYR A 443 -14.02 12.39 -13.28
CA TYR A 443 -13.82 11.21 -12.46
C TYR A 443 -13.23 10.07 -13.29
N PHE A 444 -12.23 9.40 -12.74
CA PHE A 444 -11.64 8.21 -13.32
C PHE A 444 -12.43 6.97 -12.90
N TRP A 445 -12.64 6.07 -13.86
CA TRP A 445 -13.32 4.79 -13.67
C TRP A 445 -12.38 3.66 -14.05
N PHE A 446 -11.93 2.91 -13.05
CA PHE A 446 -10.99 1.81 -13.25
C PHE A 446 -11.63 0.70 -14.09
N VAL A 447 -10.86 0.18 -15.06
CA VAL A 447 -11.31 -0.91 -15.94
C VAL A 447 -10.52 -2.18 -15.64
N GLY A 448 -9.21 -2.09 -15.41
CA GLY A 448 -8.36 -3.24 -15.14
C GLY A 448 -6.89 -2.95 -15.41
N ARG A 449 -6.06 -3.97 -15.18
CA ARG A 449 -4.68 -3.95 -15.66
C ARG A 449 -4.67 -4.09 -17.17
N ASP A 450 -3.73 -3.45 -17.84
CA ASP A 450 -3.58 -3.55 -19.30
C ASP A 450 -3.37 -5.00 -19.76
N ASP A 451 -2.65 -5.79 -18.95
CA ASP A 451 -2.34 -7.20 -19.16
C ASP A 451 -3.43 -8.19 -18.70
N ASP A 452 -4.44 -7.72 -17.97
CA ASP A 452 -5.56 -8.54 -17.46
C ASP A 452 -6.86 -8.36 -18.27
N ILE A 453 -6.96 -7.33 -19.12
CA ILE A 453 -8.17 -7.07 -19.94
C ILE A 453 -8.44 -8.27 -20.86
N ILE A 454 -9.66 -8.74 -20.84
CA ILE A 454 -10.10 -9.89 -21.63
C ILE A 454 -10.56 -9.39 -23.01
N ASN A 455 -10.00 -9.95 -24.07
CA ASN A 455 -10.38 -9.61 -25.45
C ASN A 455 -11.23 -10.73 -26.05
N THR A 456 -12.54 -10.68 -25.81
CA THR A 456 -13.48 -11.67 -26.32
C THR A 456 -14.09 -11.21 -27.66
N GLY A 457 -13.74 -11.92 -28.74
CA GLY A 457 -14.24 -11.61 -30.10
C GLY A 457 -13.97 -10.17 -30.56
N GLY A 458 -12.84 -9.56 -30.17
CA GLY A 458 -12.49 -8.18 -30.51
C GLY A 458 -13.09 -7.12 -29.56
N HIS A 459 -13.85 -7.53 -28.55
CA HIS A 459 -14.42 -6.66 -27.53
C HIS A 459 -13.65 -6.77 -26.23
N LEU A 460 -13.33 -5.62 -25.63
CA LEU A 460 -12.62 -5.55 -24.34
C LEU A 460 -13.61 -5.70 -23.19
N VAL A 461 -13.41 -6.70 -22.34
CA VAL A 461 -14.17 -6.92 -21.12
C VAL A 461 -13.26 -6.66 -19.91
N SER A 462 -13.75 -5.87 -18.98
CA SER A 462 -13.08 -5.57 -17.71
C SER A 462 -13.29 -6.71 -16.72
N PRO A 463 -12.25 -7.41 -16.27
CA PRO A 463 -12.38 -8.37 -15.18
C PRO A 463 -12.98 -7.73 -13.92
N PHE A 464 -12.55 -6.52 -13.59
CA PHE A 464 -13.01 -5.80 -12.40
C PHE A 464 -14.49 -5.44 -12.46
N GLU A 465 -15.01 -5.04 -13.63
CA GLU A 465 -16.43 -4.75 -13.81
C GLU A 465 -17.30 -6.00 -13.59
N VAL A 466 -16.85 -7.13 -14.14
CA VAL A 466 -17.54 -8.42 -13.96
C VAL A 466 -17.47 -8.86 -12.50
N GLU A 467 -16.30 -8.76 -11.84
CA GLU A 467 -16.13 -9.06 -10.40
C GLU A 467 -17.02 -8.18 -9.52
N SER A 468 -17.09 -6.89 -9.83
CA SER A 468 -17.96 -5.94 -9.10
C SER A 468 -19.43 -6.33 -9.22
N ALA A 469 -19.87 -6.70 -10.41
CA ALA A 469 -21.22 -7.16 -10.62
C ALA A 469 -21.50 -8.51 -9.93
N LEU A 470 -20.54 -9.45 -9.95
CA LEU A 470 -20.66 -10.74 -9.27
C LEU A 470 -20.87 -10.58 -7.76
N ILE A 471 -20.12 -9.68 -7.10
CA ILE A 471 -20.22 -9.43 -5.65
C ILE A 471 -21.61 -8.89 -5.25
N GLU A 472 -22.33 -8.24 -6.15
CA GLU A 472 -23.70 -7.78 -5.89
C GLU A 472 -24.73 -8.92 -5.86
N HIS A 473 -24.38 -10.09 -6.39
CA HIS A 473 -25.27 -11.25 -6.33
C HIS A 473 -25.38 -11.79 -4.88
N PRO A 474 -26.61 -12.11 -4.39
CA PRO A 474 -26.82 -12.52 -2.99
C PRO A 474 -25.95 -13.70 -2.53
N ALA A 475 -25.68 -14.64 -3.42
CA ALA A 475 -24.90 -15.85 -3.12
C ALA A 475 -23.38 -15.64 -3.14
N VAL A 476 -22.85 -14.58 -3.74
CA VAL A 476 -21.43 -14.40 -3.98
C VAL A 476 -20.77 -13.67 -2.82
N ALA A 477 -19.73 -14.28 -2.23
CA ALA A 477 -18.90 -13.67 -1.20
C ALA A 477 -17.67 -12.97 -1.78
N GLU A 478 -16.97 -13.65 -2.70
CA GLU A 478 -15.79 -13.14 -3.38
C GLU A 478 -15.76 -13.68 -4.81
N SER A 479 -15.10 -12.94 -5.71
CA SER A 479 -14.94 -13.36 -7.09
C SER A 479 -13.60 -12.93 -7.66
N ALA A 480 -13.09 -13.70 -8.59
CA ALA A 480 -11.97 -13.36 -9.44
C ALA A 480 -12.30 -13.73 -10.89
N VAL A 481 -11.99 -12.85 -11.82
CA VAL A 481 -12.29 -13.04 -13.23
C VAL A 481 -11.00 -12.98 -14.03
N VAL A 482 -10.82 -13.96 -14.92
CA VAL A 482 -9.66 -14.05 -15.80
C VAL A 482 -10.09 -14.42 -17.23
N SER A 483 -9.20 -14.22 -18.18
CA SER A 483 -9.35 -14.77 -19.52
C SER A 483 -9.06 -16.27 -19.52
N LYS A 484 -9.83 -17.00 -20.31
CA LYS A 484 -9.59 -18.39 -20.68
C LYS A 484 -9.45 -18.46 -22.20
N PRO A 485 -8.46 -19.22 -22.73
CA PRO A 485 -8.32 -19.35 -24.17
C PRO A 485 -9.53 -20.03 -24.82
N ASP A 486 -9.98 -19.49 -25.94
CA ASP A 486 -11.11 -19.99 -26.70
C ASP A 486 -10.77 -19.99 -28.21
N PRO A 487 -11.03 -21.10 -28.93
CA PRO A 487 -10.63 -21.23 -30.34
C PRO A 487 -11.43 -20.33 -31.30
N ILE A 488 -12.59 -19.81 -30.88
CA ILE A 488 -13.46 -18.96 -31.72
C ILE A 488 -13.30 -17.49 -31.37
N ASN A 489 -13.38 -17.18 -30.08
CA ASN A 489 -13.39 -15.80 -29.58
C ASN A 489 -12.00 -15.31 -29.14
N MET A 490 -10.95 -16.11 -29.32
CA MET A 490 -9.58 -15.93 -28.80
C MET A 490 -9.55 -16.09 -27.27
N GLU A 491 -10.34 -15.32 -26.56
CA GLU A 491 -10.50 -15.35 -25.11
C GLU A 491 -11.97 -15.30 -24.72
N VAL A 492 -12.31 -15.98 -23.64
CA VAL A 492 -13.63 -15.88 -23.00
C VAL A 492 -13.50 -15.55 -21.52
N VAL A 493 -14.56 -15.03 -20.94
CA VAL A 493 -14.60 -14.68 -19.52
C VAL A 493 -14.81 -15.94 -18.69
N LYS A 494 -13.90 -16.22 -17.76
CA LYS A 494 -14.05 -17.24 -16.70
C LYS A 494 -14.07 -16.59 -15.34
N ALA A 495 -15.03 -16.99 -14.50
CA ALA A 495 -15.15 -16.51 -13.13
C ALA A 495 -14.83 -17.60 -12.11
N PHE A 496 -14.08 -17.27 -11.08
CA PHE A 496 -13.88 -18.08 -9.86
C PHE A 496 -14.70 -17.41 -8.76
N VAL A 497 -15.59 -18.17 -8.12
CA VAL A 497 -16.56 -17.60 -7.17
C VAL A 497 -16.52 -18.35 -5.85
N SER A 498 -16.35 -17.63 -4.75
CA SER A 498 -16.55 -18.13 -3.39
C SER A 498 -17.94 -17.73 -2.92
N LEU A 499 -18.70 -18.70 -2.36
CA LEU A 499 -20.08 -18.49 -1.93
C LEU A 499 -20.18 -18.01 -0.49
N LYS A 500 -21.22 -17.24 -0.19
CA LYS A 500 -21.60 -16.89 1.18
C LYS A 500 -22.13 -18.11 1.94
N ALA A 501 -22.07 -18.06 3.25
CA ALA A 501 -22.65 -19.10 4.11
C ALA A 501 -24.16 -19.26 3.81
N GLY A 502 -24.60 -20.53 3.71
CA GLY A 502 -25.98 -20.88 3.38
C GLY A 502 -26.25 -21.13 1.89
N PHE A 503 -25.29 -20.87 1.00
CA PHE A 503 -25.39 -21.20 -0.41
C PHE A 503 -24.51 -22.41 -0.76
N THR A 504 -24.97 -23.25 -1.66
CA THR A 504 -24.26 -24.46 -2.13
C THR A 504 -24.12 -24.42 -3.64
N ALA A 505 -22.94 -24.79 -4.12
CA ALA A 505 -22.66 -24.87 -5.55
C ALA A 505 -23.62 -25.84 -6.26
N SER A 506 -24.24 -25.38 -7.33
CA SER A 506 -25.14 -26.19 -8.17
C SER A 506 -25.17 -25.61 -9.59
N ALA A 507 -25.59 -26.42 -10.57
CA ALA A 507 -25.75 -25.97 -11.95
C ALA A 507 -26.84 -24.89 -12.07
N ASP A 508 -27.87 -24.92 -11.24
CA ASP A 508 -28.94 -23.92 -11.24
C ASP A 508 -28.40 -22.57 -10.74
N LEU A 509 -27.59 -22.56 -9.68
CA LEU A 509 -26.95 -21.35 -9.17
C LEU A 509 -25.94 -20.78 -10.18
N ASP A 510 -25.21 -21.63 -10.90
CA ASP A 510 -24.30 -21.21 -11.97
C ASP A 510 -25.07 -20.44 -13.05
N LEU A 511 -26.15 -21.02 -13.56
CA LEU A 511 -27.03 -20.36 -14.55
C LEU A 511 -27.68 -19.08 -14.01
N GLU A 512 -28.06 -19.05 -12.74
CA GLU A 512 -28.62 -17.87 -12.08
C GLU A 512 -27.61 -16.72 -12.09
N ILE A 513 -26.37 -16.98 -11.65
CA ILE A 513 -25.30 -15.98 -11.62
C ILE A 513 -24.94 -15.51 -13.03
N MET A 514 -24.78 -16.41 -14.00
CA MET A 514 -24.52 -16.06 -15.39
C MET A 514 -25.60 -15.12 -15.96
N ASN A 515 -26.87 -15.46 -15.74
CA ASN A 515 -28.00 -14.66 -16.19
C ASN A 515 -28.07 -13.31 -15.46
N PHE A 516 -27.68 -13.24 -14.20
CA PHE A 516 -27.58 -12.00 -13.45
C PHE A 516 -26.57 -11.07 -14.11
N ILE A 517 -25.35 -11.55 -14.40
CA ILE A 517 -24.30 -10.77 -15.08
C ILE A 517 -24.73 -10.35 -16.48
N ARG A 518 -25.33 -11.27 -17.24
CA ARG A 518 -25.85 -10.95 -18.58
C ARG A 518 -26.84 -9.79 -18.59
N LYS A 519 -27.75 -9.76 -17.63
CA LYS A 519 -28.75 -8.69 -17.49
C LYS A 519 -28.14 -7.39 -17.00
N LYS A 520 -27.19 -7.50 -16.07
CA LYS A 520 -26.61 -6.34 -15.40
C LYS A 520 -25.58 -5.61 -16.27
N LEU A 521 -24.74 -6.34 -16.96
CA LEU A 521 -23.68 -5.80 -17.81
C LEU A 521 -23.98 -6.00 -19.29
N SER A 522 -23.70 -7.18 -19.80
CA SER A 522 -23.93 -7.51 -21.22
C SER A 522 -23.74 -9.02 -21.46
N PRO A 523 -24.22 -9.55 -22.61
CA PRO A 523 -23.90 -10.92 -23.03
C PRO A 523 -22.40 -11.20 -23.18
N LEU A 524 -21.60 -10.21 -23.56
CA LEU A 524 -20.15 -10.33 -23.73
C LEU A 524 -19.39 -10.41 -22.40
N ALA A 525 -19.90 -9.73 -21.37
CA ALA A 525 -19.32 -9.75 -20.03
C ALA A 525 -19.75 -10.96 -19.20
N MET A 526 -20.76 -11.71 -19.67
CA MET A 526 -21.23 -12.92 -19.00
C MET A 526 -20.12 -13.97 -18.99
N PRO A 527 -19.75 -14.53 -17.82
CA PRO A 527 -18.81 -15.63 -17.76
C PRO A 527 -19.34 -16.82 -18.60
N GLN A 528 -18.46 -17.42 -19.40
CA GLN A 528 -18.75 -18.65 -20.11
C GLN A 528 -18.60 -19.88 -19.21
N GLU A 529 -17.88 -19.71 -18.09
CA GLU A 529 -17.64 -20.72 -17.09
C GLU A 529 -17.53 -20.07 -15.71
N ILE A 530 -18.18 -20.68 -14.71
CA ILE A 530 -17.99 -20.34 -13.29
C ILE A 530 -17.41 -21.55 -12.56
N GLU A 531 -16.30 -21.35 -11.88
CA GLU A 531 -15.71 -22.35 -10.98
C GLU A 531 -15.97 -21.91 -9.54
N PHE A 532 -16.73 -22.72 -8.79
CA PHE A 532 -16.95 -22.48 -7.37
C PHE A 532 -15.74 -22.94 -6.58
N VAL A 533 -15.16 -22.06 -5.79
CA VAL A 533 -13.96 -22.29 -4.99
C VAL A 533 -14.20 -21.98 -3.51
N VAL A 534 -13.48 -22.67 -2.64
CA VAL A 534 -13.54 -22.41 -1.19
C VAL A 534 -12.89 -21.06 -0.86
N GLY A 535 -11.77 -20.76 -1.51
CA GLY A 535 -11.04 -19.51 -1.37
C GLY A 535 -10.29 -19.15 -2.65
N LEU A 536 -10.01 -17.87 -2.83
CA LEU A 536 -9.24 -17.34 -3.96
C LEU A 536 -7.77 -17.23 -3.57
N PRO A 537 -6.81 -17.45 -4.50
CA PRO A 537 -5.40 -17.23 -4.21
C PRO A 537 -5.15 -15.75 -3.94
N LYS A 538 -4.63 -15.44 -2.76
CA LYS A 538 -4.38 -14.08 -2.29
C LYS A 538 -2.93 -13.90 -1.89
N THR A 539 -2.46 -12.69 -2.02
CA THR A 539 -1.26 -12.28 -1.30
C THR A 539 -1.59 -12.20 0.19
N ARG A 540 -0.59 -12.26 1.05
CA ARG A 540 -0.75 -12.05 2.50
C ARG A 540 -1.28 -10.65 2.88
N SER A 541 -1.29 -9.70 1.95
CA SER A 541 -2.01 -8.43 2.07
C SER A 541 -3.49 -8.52 1.68
N GLY A 542 -3.94 -9.71 1.27
CA GLY A 542 -5.32 -10.00 0.85
C GLY A 542 -5.62 -9.73 -0.63
N LYS A 543 -4.66 -9.23 -1.42
CA LYS A 543 -4.85 -8.97 -2.85
C LYS A 543 -4.99 -10.27 -3.63
N ILE A 544 -6.05 -10.41 -4.42
CA ILE A 544 -6.28 -11.58 -5.28
C ILE A 544 -5.18 -11.66 -6.36
N MET A 545 -4.58 -12.83 -6.49
CA MET A 545 -3.51 -13.10 -7.46
C MET A 545 -4.09 -13.70 -8.75
N ARG A 546 -4.77 -12.87 -9.55
CA ARG A 546 -5.42 -13.29 -10.82
C ARG A 546 -4.45 -13.99 -11.77
N ARG A 547 -3.17 -13.59 -11.78
CA ARG A 547 -2.17 -14.22 -12.64
C ARG A 547 -2.02 -15.73 -12.41
N ILE A 548 -2.22 -16.21 -11.17
CA ILE A 548 -2.18 -17.64 -10.84
C ILE A 548 -3.36 -18.37 -11.49
N LEU A 549 -4.55 -17.78 -11.37
CA LEU A 549 -5.76 -18.33 -11.98
C LEU A 549 -5.67 -18.29 -13.50
N LYS A 550 -5.17 -17.19 -14.06
CA LYS A 550 -4.95 -17.05 -15.50
C LYS A 550 -3.92 -18.06 -16.01
N ALA A 551 -2.76 -18.19 -15.38
CA ALA A 551 -1.73 -19.15 -15.76
C ALA A 551 -2.26 -20.59 -15.74
N LYS A 552 -3.09 -20.95 -14.75
CA LYS A 552 -3.77 -22.26 -14.69
C LYS A 552 -4.65 -22.50 -15.92
N GLU A 553 -5.44 -21.50 -16.35
CA GLU A 553 -6.32 -21.61 -17.52
C GLU A 553 -5.56 -21.63 -18.86
N TRP A 554 -4.43 -20.96 -18.92
CA TRP A 554 -3.59 -20.90 -20.12
C TRP A 554 -2.53 -22.00 -20.21
N GLY A 555 -2.37 -22.82 -19.16
CA GLY A 555 -1.33 -23.84 -19.08
C GLY A 555 0.08 -23.23 -19.02
N GLU A 556 0.21 -22.05 -18.47
CA GLU A 556 1.45 -21.31 -18.33
C GLU A 556 2.11 -21.57 -16.95
N GLU A 557 3.41 -21.30 -16.84
CA GLU A 557 4.09 -21.34 -15.54
C GLU A 557 3.52 -20.28 -14.59
N ILE A 558 3.22 -20.70 -13.37
CA ILE A 558 2.59 -19.82 -12.35
C ILE A 558 3.52 -18.67 -11.93
N GLY A 559 4.82 -18.79 -12.12
CA GLY A 559 5.82 -17.79 -11.74
C GLY A 559 5.97 -17.63 -10.22
N ASP A 560 6.42 -16.47 -9.75
CA ASP A 560 6.71 -16.21 -8.32
C ASP A 560 5.43 -16.28 -7.46
N THR A 561 5.32 -17.32 -6.61
CA THR A 561 4.23 -17.52 -5.64
C THR A 561 4.58 -17.06 -4.23
N SER A 562 5.72 -16.45 -4.04
CA SER A 562 6.30 -16.09 -2.74
C SER A 562 5.48 -15.11 -1.90
N THR A 563 4.51 -14.44 -2.52
CA THR A 563 3.58 -13.53 -1.84
C THR A 563 2.24 -14.19 -1.50
N LEU A 564 2.04 -15.46 -1.88
CA LEU A 564 0.82 -16.20 -1.50
C LEU A 564 0.69 -16.33 0.02
N GLU A 565 -0.53 -16.26 0.49
CA GLU A 565 -0.91 -16.66 1.83
C GLU A 565 -0.76 -18.18 1.92
N ASP A 566 -0.06 -18.68 2.93
CA ASP A 566 -0.02 -20.13 3.20
C ASP A 566 -1.40 -20.55 3.73
N ASP A 567 -1.97 -21.62 3.21
CA ASP A 567 -3.25 -22.21 3.63
C ASP A 567 -3.24 -22.60 5.11
#